data_3f5252d19f5dddf1ca0705015442364f
#
_entry.id   3f5252d19f5dddf1ca0705015442364f
#
_cell.length_a   1.000
_cell.length_b   1.000
_cell.length_c   1.000
_cell.angle_alpha   90.00
_cell.angle_beta   90.00
_cell.angle_gamma   90.00
#
_symmetry.space_group_name_H-M   'P 1'
#
loop_
_entity.id
_entity.type
_entity.pdbx_description
1 polymer ?
#
loop_
_entity_poly.entity_id
_entity_poly.type
_entity_poly.pdbx_seq_one_letter_code
_entity_poly.pdbx_strand_id
1 'polypeptide(L)'
;ERLFAIRSAEPRLRRWNRAATEAMLKADWTVRHDFLTIDLLPFFERSVARLERLDAAREVVTISDDIMGGTPVISGTRVPVHDVAAALAAGVPAKEILEDYPSLTEDRLELAALYAEANPLRGRPKPLIARLTEGARILSDHRVPRRRAG
;
A
#
# COMPACT_ATOMS: atom_id res chain seq x y z
N GLU A 1 -20.23 -16.25 9.32
CA GLU A 1 -19.82 -15.91 10.70
C GLU A 1 -18.31 -15.83 10.88
N ARG A 2 -17.47 -16.76 10.33
CA ARG A 2 -16.00 -16.75 10.47
C ARG A 2 -15.32 -15.55 9.80
N LEU A 3 -15.79 -15.10 8.64
CA LEU A 3 -15.28 -13.90 7.97
C LEU A 3 -15.64 -12.61 8.74
N PHE A 4 -16.79 -12.61 9.43
CA PHE A 4 -17.20 -11.49 10.29
C PHE A 4 -16.35 -11.40 11.55
N ALA A 5 -15.93 -12.54 12.12
CA ALA A 5 -15.04 -12.59 13.29
C ALA A 5 -13.65 -12.03 12.99
N ILE A 6 -13.14 -12.22 11.77
CA ILE A 6 -11.86 -11.63 11.31
C ILE A 6 -11.98 -10.10 11.25
N ARG A 7 -13.10 -9.56 10.77
CA ARG A 7 -13.33 -8.11 10.66
C ARG A 7 -13.54 -7.43 12.02
N SER A 8 -14.10 -8.14 12.99
CA SER A 8 -14.33 -7.64 14.36
C SER A 8 -13.07 -7.65 15.25
N ALA A 9 -12.03 -8.38 14.85
CA ALA A 9 -10.75 -8.47 15.56
C ALA A 9 -9.75 -7.37 15.15
N GLU A 10 -10.11 -6.48 14.25
CA GLU A 10 -9.25 -5.48 13.60
C GLU A 10 -8.46 -4.52 14.51
N PRO A 11 -8.88 -4.11 15.71
CA PRO A 11 -8.05 -3.24 16.53
C PRO A 11 -6.80 -3.91 17.07
N ARG A 12 -6.71 -5.24 17.07
CA ARG A 12 -5.59 -6.02 17.63
C ARG A 12 -4.67 -6.63 16.59
N LEU A 13 -5.03 -6.63 15.31
CA LEU A 13 -4.22 -7.13 14.19
C LEU A 13 -3.13 -6.15 13.72
N ARG A 14 -2.75 -5.18 14.56
CA ARG A 14 -1.61 -4.29 14.26
C ARG A 14 -0.26 -5.00 14.21
N ARG A 15 -0.18 -6.25 14.59
CA ARG A 15 0.96 -7.12 14.39
C ARG A 15 0.47 -8.45 13.85
N TRP A 16 0.85 -8.73 12.62
CA TRP A 16 0.69 -10.03 12.00
C TRP A 16 1.35 -11.09 12.92
N ASN A 17 0.57 -12.09 13.34
CA ASN A 17 1.08 -13.17 14.18
C ASN A 17 1.35 -14.40 13.30
N ARG A 18 2.61 -14.62 12.97
CA ARG A 18 3.05 -15.73 12.13
C ARG A 18 2.59 -17.10 12.64
N ALA A 19 2.64 -17.32 13.96
CA ALA A 19 2.19 -18.58 14.56
C ALA A 19 0.68 -18.82 14.38
N ALA A 20 -0.14 -17.77 14.50
CA ALA A 20 -1.58 -17.86 14.24
C ALA A 20 -1.86 -18.16 12.76
N THR A 21 -1.08 -17.62 11.84
CA THR A 21 -1.19 -17.89 10.40
C THR A 21 -0.87 -19.33 10.06
N GLU A 22 0.21 -19.88 10.61
CA GLU A 22 0.58 -21.29 10.40
C GLU A 22 -0.52 -22.24 10.89
N ALA A 23 -1.18 -21.91 12.01
CA ALA A 23 -2.32 -22.66 12.50
C ALA A 23 -3.53 -22.54 11.57
N MET A 24 -3.78 -21.36 11.01
CA MET A 24 -4.87 -21.13 10.05
C MET A 24 -4.62 -21.81 8.71
N LEU A 25 -3.38 -21.86 8.21
CA LEU A 25 -3.03 -22.59 6.97
C LEU A 25 -3.30 -24.09 7.06
N LYS A 26 -3.29 -24.66 8.29
CA LYS A 26 -3.60 -26.08 8.53
C LYS A 26 -5.10 -26.35 8.70
N ALA A 27 -5.94 -25.33 8.76
CA ALA A 27 -7.38 -25.47 8.91
C ALA A 27 -8.04 -25.90 7.58
N ASP A 28 -9.21 -26.57 7.68
CA ASP A 28 -10.01 -26.87 6.50
C ASP A 28 -10.74 -25.60 6.03
N TRP A 29 -10.35 -25.10 4.87
CA TRP A 29 -10.91 -23.91 4.20
C TRP A 29 -11.96 -24.30 3.15
N THR A 30 -12.40 -25.55 3.12
CA THR A 30 -13.37 -26.05 2.16
C THR A 30 -14.79 -25.69 2.60
N VAL A 31 -15.51 -24.97 1.77
CA VAL A 31 -16.94 -24.70 1.94
C VAL A 31 -17.70 -25.66 1.05
N ARG A 32 -18.59 -26.47 1.65
CA ARG A 32 -19.44 -27.42 0.95
C ARG A 32 -20.89 -27.01 1.12
N HIS A 33 -21.58 -26.91 0.01
CA HIS A 33 -23.02 -26.62 -0.03
C HIS A 33 -23.66 -27.34 -1.21
N ASP A 34 -24.47 -28.32 -0.94
CA ASP A 34 -25.16 -29.18 -1.93
C ASP A 34 -24.22 -29.67 -3.05
N PHE A 35 -24.36 -29.09 -4.24
CA PHE A 35 -23.57 -29.41 -5.43
C PHE A 35 -22.29 -28.56 -5.58
N LEU A 36 -22.02 -27.63 -4.65
CA LEU A 36 -20.90 -26.69 -4.74
C LEU A 36 -19.87 -26.98 -3.64
N THR A 37 -18.63 -27.16 -4.06
CA THR A 37 -17.48 -27.23 -3.15
C THR A 37 -16.48 -26.16 -3.55
N ILE A 38 -16.14 -25.27 -2.62
CA ILE A 38 -15.18 -24.17 -2.84
C ILE A 38 -14.02 -24.36 -1.89
N ASP A 39 -12.80 -24.43 -2.43
CA ASP A 39 -11.58 -24.36 -1.65
C ASP A 39 -11.13 -22.88 -1.53
N LEU A 40 -11.13 -22.35 -0.32
CA LEU A 40 -10.74 -20.99 0.00
C LEU A 40 -9.25 -20.87 0.37
N LEU A 41 -8.53 -21.98 0.54
CA LEU A 41 -7.12 -21.97 0.93
C LEU A 41 -6.24 -21.13 -0.01
N PRO A 42 -6.35 -21.23 -1.35
CA PRO A 42 -5.53 -20.44 -2.26
C PRO A 42 -5.75 -18.92 -2.15
N PHE A 43 -6.95 -18.49 -1.72
CA PHE A 43 -7.25 -17.07 -1.48
C PHE A 43 -6.63 -16.60 -0.16
N PHE A 44 -6.65 -17.45 0.84
CA PHE A 44 -6.03 -17.19 2.13
C PHE A 44 -4.52 -17.11 1.99
N GLU A 45 -3.87 -18.05 1.32
CA GLU A 45 -2.42 -18.05 1.06
C GLU A 45 -1.95 -16.78 0.35
N ARG A 46 -2.67 -16.33 -0.68
CA ARG A 46 -2.39 -15.06 -1.37
C ARG A 46 -2.51 -13.85 -0.45
N SER A 47 -3.49 -13.87 0.44
CA SER A 47 -3.68 -12.79 1.42
C SER A 47 -2.55 -12.75 2.44
N VAL A 48 -2.10 -13.93 2.91
CA VAL A 48 -0.95 -14.08 3.79
C VAL A 48 0.32 -13.54 3.14
N ALA A 49 0.63 -13.99 1.92
CA ALA A 49 1.80 -13.54 1.18
C ALA A 49 1.81 -12.00 0.98
N ARG A 50 0.63 -11.40 0.71
CA ARG A 50 0.52 -9.95 0.59
C ARG A 50 0.77 -9.24 1.92
N LEU A 51 0.29 -9.79 3.04
CA LEU A 51 0.53 -9.22 4.37
C LEU A 51 2.01 -9.31 4.77
N GLU A 52 2.66 -10.42 4.49
CA GLU A 52 4.11 -10.59 4.73
C GLU A 52 4.94 -9.56 3.93
N ARG A 53 4.58 -9.33 2.67
CA ARG A 53 5.22 -8.28 1.86
C ARG A 53 4.96 -6.88 2.40
N LEU A 54 3.76 -6.61 2.93
CA LEU A 54 3.44 -5.33 3.57
C LEU A 54 4.23 -5.10 4.85
N ASP A 55 4.46 -6.13 5.65
CA ASP A 55 5.29 -6.03 6.84
C ASP A 55 6.76 -5.82 6.46
N ALA A 56 7.29 -6.53 5.47
CA ALA A 56 8.60 -6.26 4.90
C ALA A 56 8.72 -4.81 4.36
N ALA A 57 7.68 -4.31 3.70
CA ALA A 57 7.65 -2.94 3.23
C ALA A 57 7.69 -1.90 4.36
N ARG A 58 7.12 -2.19 5.52
CA ARG A 58 7.21 -1.34 6.72
C ARG A 58 8.61 -1.32 7.32
N GLU A 59 9.31 -2.45 7.29
CA GLU A 59 10.67 -2.59 7.83
C GLU A 59 11.70 -1.80 7.00
N VAL A 60 11.49 -1.63 5.70
CA VAL A 60 12.37 -0.84 4.83
C VAL A 60 12.10 0.66 4.88
N VAL A 61 11.16 1.11 5.72
CA VAL A 61 10.80 2.53 5.83
C VAL A 61 11.10 3.05 7.23
N THR A 62 11.75 4.20 7.30
CA THR A 62 11.99 4.94 8.54
C THR A 62 11.20 6.24 8.54
N ILE A 63 10.56 6.53 9.68
CA ILE A 63 9.88 7.80 9.93
C ILE A 63 10.48 8.37 11.20
N SER A 64 11.12 9.53 11.10
CA SER A 64 11.72 10.24 12.25
C SER A 64 11.67 11.73 11.99
N ASP A 65 11.30 12.50 13.00
CA ASP A 65 11.26 13.96 12.89
C ASP A 65 12.63 14.56 12.58
N ASP A 66 13.71 13.89 12.99
CA ASP A 66 15.10 14.27 12.70
C ASP A 66 15.49 14.05 11.23
N ILE A 67 14.73 13.24 10.50
CA ILE A 67 14.96 12.91 9.10
C ILE A 67 13.84 13.52 8.26
N MET A 68 14.16 14.57 7.50
CA MET A 68 13.23 15.23 6.58
C MET A 68 11.87 15.61 7.21
N GLY A 69 11.89 15.99 8.51
CA GLY A 69 10.69 16.44 9.23
C GLY A 69 9.58 15.38 9.32
N GLY A 70 9.93 14.11 9.54
CA GLY A 70 8.97 13.02 9.66
C GLY A 70 8.44 12.47 8.33
N THR A 71 9.03 12.87 7.21
CA THR A 71 8.72 12.28 5.90
C THR A 71 9.16 10.82 5.88
N PRO A 72 8.32 9.86 5.46
CA PRO A 72 8.74 8.48 5.29
C PRO A 72 9.86 8.35 4.27
N VAL A 73 11.00 7.82 4.68
CA VAL A 73 12.19 7.61 3.83
C VAL A 73 12.57 6.14 3.81
N ILE A 74 13.29 5.73 2.76
CA ILE A 74 13.86 4.38 2.71
C ILE A 74 14.96 4.28 3.76
N SER A 75 14.90 3.27 4.63
CA SER A 75 15.79 3.08 5.78
C SER A 75 17.27 3.15 5.40
N GLY A 76 18.03 3.93 6.17
CA GLY A 76 19.45 4.19 5.90
C GLY A 76 19.72 5.21 4.80
N THR A 77 18.69 5.88 4.28
CA THR A 77 18.81 6.93 3.27
C THR A 77 17.98 8.16 3.64
N ARG A 78 18.04 9.20 2.81
CA ARG A 78 17.13 10.36 2.84
C ARG A 78 16.19 10.40 1.63
N VAL A 79 16.00 9.25 0.97
CA VAL A 79 15.16 9.14 -0.22
C VAL A 79 13.70 8.96 0.21
N PRO A 80 12.79 9.92 -0.10
CA PRO A 80 11.40 9.80 0.26
C PRO A 80 10.72 8.63 -0.47
N VAL A 81 10.03 7.80 0.28
CA VAL A 81 9.34 6.61 -0.26
C VAL A 81 8.32 6.97 -1.33
N HIS A 82 7.56 8.05 -1.10
CA HIS A 82 6.50 8.47 -2.01
C HIS A 82 7.02 9.06 -3.33
N ASP A 83 8.23 9.64 -3.32
CA ASP A 83 8.85 10.18 -4.55
C ASP A 83 9.30 9.03 -5.45
N VAL A 84 9.92 7.99 -4.88
CA VAL A 84 10.28 6.77 -5.59
C VAL A 84 9.03 6.08 -6.15
N ALA A 85 7.98 5.93 -5.34
CA ALA A 85 6.73 5.33 -5.78
C ALA A 85 6.07 6.14 -6.90
N ALA A 86 6.14 7.48 -6.84
CA ALA A 86 5.62 8.36 -7.89
C ALA A 86 6.42 8.23 -9.19
N ALA A 87 7.74 8.12 -9.12
CA ALA A 87 8.59 7.91 -10.29
C ALA A 87 8.27 6.57 -10.98
N LEU A 88 8.16 5.48 -10.21
CA LEU A 88 7.76 4.17 -10.72
C LEU A 88 6.36 4.20 -11.35
N ALA A 89 5.40 4.86 -10.70
CA ALA A 89 4.04 5.02 -11.22
C ALA A 89 3.97 5.88 -12.48
N ALA A 90 4.92 6.81 -12.67
CA ALA A 90 5.09 7.60 -13.89
C ALA A 90 5.76 6.81 -15.02
N GLY A 91 6.21 5.58 -14.78
CA GLY A 91 6.83 4.71 -15.77
C GLY A 91 8.36 4.87 -15.88
N VAL A 92 9.00 5.54 -14.92
CA VAL A 92 10.47 5.60 -14.88
C VAL A 92 11.00 4.19 -14.63
N PRO A 93 11.92 3.68 -15.44
CA PRO A 93 12.50 2.35 -15.25
C PRO A 93 13.23 2.25 -13.91
N ALA A 94 13.08 1.11 -13.21
CA ALA A 94 13.78 0.87 -11.94
C ALA A 94 15.28 1.06 -12.06
N LYS A 95 15.87 0.67 -13.20
CA LYS A 95 17.29 0.84 -13.48
C LYS A 95 17.74 2.31 -13.43
N GLU A 96 16.97 3.22 -13.99
CA GLU A 96 17.26 4.66 -13.99
C GLU A 96 17.21 5.22 -12.55
N ILE A 97 16.21 4.79 -11.77
CA ILE A 97 16.12 5.18 -10.35
C ILE A 97 17.33 4.66 -9.55
N LEU A 98 17.80 3.44 -9.84
CA LEU A 98 18.98 2.86 -9.18
C LEU A 98 20.30 3.54 -9.61
N GLU A 99 20.37 4.07 -10.82
CA GLU A 99 21.49 4.90 -11.27
C GLU A 99 21.56 6.23 -10.49
N ASP A 100 20.42 6.86 -10.22
CA ASP A 100 20.33 8.09 -9.40
C ASP A 100 20.55 7.81 -7.91
N TYR A 101 20.14 6.63 -7.43
CA TYR A 101 20.25 6.23 -6.02
C TYR A 101 20.97 4.88 -5.85
N PRO A 102 22.30 4.82 -6.01
CA PRO A 102 23.07 3.56 -5.98
C PRO A 102 23.01 2.79 -4.65
N SER A 103 22.54 3.44 -3.58
CA SER A 103 22.34 2.81 -2.27
C SER A 103 21.07 1.98 -2.18
N LEU A 104 20.21 2.03 -3.19
CA LEU A 104 18.96 1.27 -3.24
C LEU A 104 19.16 -0.03 -4.02
N THR A 105 18.26 -0.98 -3.79
CA THR A 105 18.14 -2.22 -4.54
C THR A 105 16.75 -2.31 -5.17
N GLU A 106 16.59 -3.11 -6.21
CA GLU A 106 15.31 -3.30 -6.89
C GLU A 106 14.21 -3.77 -5.92
N ASP A 107 14.53 -4.71 -5.03
CA ASP A 107 13.61 -5.18 -3.99
C ASP A 107 13.15 -4.03 -3.07
N ARG A 108 14.08 -3.14 -2.67
CA ARG A 108 13.72 -1.95 -1.87
C ARG A 108 12.82 -0.98 -2.61
N LEU A 109 12.98 -0.84 -3.92
CA LEU A 109 12.09 -0.01 -4.75
C LEU A 109 10.68 -0.60 -4.78
N GLU A 110 10.56 -1.92 -4.99
CA GLU A 110 9.26 -2.60 -4.97
C GLU A 110 8.56 -2.48 -3.61
N LEU A 111 9.30 -2.70 -2.51
CA LEU A 111 8.77 -2.57 -1.16
C LEU A 111 8.38 -1.13 -0.84
N ALA A 112 9.14 -0.13 -1.30
CA ALA A 112 8.80 1.27 -1.17
C ALA A 112 7.49 1.62 -1.92
N ALA A 113 7.32 1.11 -3.14
CA ALA A 113 6.10 1.29 -3.91
C ALA A 113 4.89 0.66 -3.19
N LEU A 114 5.06 -0.56 -2.67
CA LEU A 114 4.02 -1.25 -1.90
C LEU A 114 3.65 -0.50 -0.61
N TYR A 115 4.65 0.05 0.10
CA TYR A 115 4.41 0.88 1.27
C TYR A 115 3.61 2.13 0.92
N ALA A 116 3.97 2.84 -0.13
CA ALA A 116 3.29 4.06 -0.57
C ALA A 116 1.84 3.79 -1.01
N GLU A 117 1.57 2.66 -1.67
CA GLU A 117 0.22 2.20 -2.02
C GLU A 117 -0.64 1.99 -0.76
N ALA A 118 -0.08 1.34 0.25
CA ALA A 118 -0.78 1.03 1.50
C ALA A 118 -0.93 2.25 2.42
N ASN A 119 -0.04 3.25 2.30
CA ASN A 119 -0.01 4.45 3.13
C ASN A 119 -0.01 5.70 2.24
N PRO A 120 -1.11 6.01 1.54
CA PRO A 120 -1.16 7.18 0.67
C PRO A 120 -0.96 8.47 1.47
N LEU A 121 -0.22 9.41 0.90
CA LEU A 121 -0.06 10.73 1.50
C LEU A 121 -1.43 11.36 1.75
N ARG A 122 -1.67 11.80 2.98
CA ARG A 122 -2.84 12.60 3.33
C ARG A 122 -2.67 13.98 2.70
N GLY A 123 -3.08 14.11 1.46
CA GLY A 123 -2.98 15.34 0.68
C GLY A 123 -4.28 15.64 -0.04
N ARG A 124 -4.33 16.84 -0.62
CA ARG A 124 -5.46 17.28 -1.45
C ARG A 124 -5.77 16.18 -2.49
N PRO A 125 -7.03 15.74 -2.64
CA PRO A 125 -7.40 14.80 -3.67
C PRO A 125 -6.85 15.26 -5.01
N LYS A 126 -6.19 14.36 -5.77
CA LYS A 126 -5.76 14.68 -7.14
C LYS A 126 -6.97 15.23 -7.90
N PRO A 127 -6.85 16.36 -8.59
CA PRO A 127 -7.97 16.94 -9.33
C PRO A 127 -8.56 15.87 -10.28
N LEU A 128 -9.86 15.85 -10.40
CA LEU A 128 -10.63 14.89 -11.19
C LEU A 128 -10.19 14.87 -12.66
N ILE A 129 -9.52 15.92 -13.11
CA ILE A 129 -8.93 16.11 -14.45
C ILE A 129 -8.03 14.94 -14.87
N ALA A 130 -7.30 14.33 -13.93
CA ALA A 130 -6.44 13.17 -14.21
C ALA A 130 -7.23 11.88 -14.55
N ARG A 131 -8.55 11.89 -14.38
CA ARG A 131 -9.45 10.77 -14.69
C ARG A 131 -10.39 11.03 -15.86
N LEU A 132 -10.25 12.16 -16.52
CA LEU A 132 -11.04 12.45 -17.71
C LEU A 132 -10.54 11.55 -18.85
N THR A 133 -11.48 10.90 -19.53
CA THR A 133 -11.18 10.10 -20.72
C THR A 133 -10.60 10.99 -21.82
N GLU A 134 -9.77 10.40 -22.67
CA GLU A 134 -9.20 11.07 -23.83
C GLU A 134 -10.32 11.72 -24.66
N GLY A 135 -10.24 13.03 -24.89
CA GLY A 135 -11.29 13.81 -25.55
C GLY A 135 -12.25 14.58 -24.63
N ALA A 136 -12.20 14.40 -23.31
CA ALA A 136 -13.02 15.18 -22.40
C ALA A 136 -12.52 16.64 -22.32
N ARG A 137 -13.44 17.60 -22.48
CA ARG A 137 -13.16 19.04 -22.43
C ARG A 137 -13.82 19.67 -21.21
N ILE A 138 -13.06 20.41 -20.42
CA ILE A 138 -13.61 21.19 -19.31
C ILE A 138 -14.35 22.38 -19.91
N LEU A 139 -15.66 22.43 -19.66
CA LEU A 139 -16.52 23.53 -20.13
C LEU A 139 -16.57 24.69 -19.11
N SER A 140 -16.29 24.41 -17.83
CA SER A 140 -16.34 25.44 -16.78
C SER A 140 -15.50 24.96 -15.57
N ASP A 141 -14.69 25.85 -15.00
CA ASP A 141 -13.95 25.64 -13.74
C ASP A 141 -14.33 26.76 -12.76
N HIS A 142 -15.22 26.46 -11.83
CA HIS A 142 -15.62 27.39 -10.78
C HIS A 142 -14.89 27.08 -9.48
N ARG A 143 -13.88 27.89 -9.12
CA ARG A 143 -13.24 27.85 -7.80
C ARG A 143 -14.13 28.57 -6.78
N VAL A 144 -14.73 27.81 -5.88
CA VAL A 144 -15.44 28.36 -4.74
C VAL A 144 -14.43 28.93 -3.74
N PRO A 145 -14.46 30.24 -3.43
CA PRO A 145 -13.56 30.82 -2.45
C PRO A 145 -13.85 30.21 -1.06
N ARG A 146 -12.80 29.82 -0.33
CA ARG A 146 -12.94 29.38 1.05
C ARG A 146 -13.48 30.52 1.90
N ARG A 147 -14.66 30.36 2.52
CA ARG A 147 -15.10 31.23 3.61
C ARG A 147 -14.03 31.14 4.70
N ARG A 148 -13.39 32.28 5.00
CA ARG A 148 -12.64 32.43 6.25
C ARG A 148 -13.64 32.32 7.38
N ALA A 149 -13.46 31.37 8.29
CA ALA A 149 -14.12 31.36 9.57
C ALA A 149 -13.58 32.58 10.35
N GLY A 150 -14.48 33.49 10.72
CA GLY A 150 -14.21 34.56 11.66
C GLY A 150 -14.15 34.05 13.08
#